data_d5095fc1ac91ebe0290d221f582e13d8
#
_entry.id   d5095fc1ac91ebe0290d221f582e13d8
#
_cell.length_a   1.000
_cell.length_b   1.000
_cell.length_c   1.000
_cell.angle_alpha   90.00
_cell.angle_beta   90.00
_cell.angle_gamma   90.00
#
_symmetry.space_group_name_H-M   'P 1'
#
loop_
_entity.id
_entity.type
_entity.pdbx_description
1 polymer ?
#
loop_
_entity_poly.entity_id
_entity_poly.type
_entity_poly.pdbx_seq_one_letter_code
_entity_poly.pdbx_strand_id
1 'polypeptide(L)'
;MKKLLPALLLCLPLVTVAEPVRQINNQRDMCQAMLQGVAFNLYLEKTCGFNGGVSRKLAQIGARQCADIFTDREARALSEEAIHKGTMRFEGFGKSQFCSANRQGYNDAGRLADDFLKRKP
;
A
#
# COMPACT_ATOMS: atom_id res chain seq x y z
N MET A 1 -5.44 7.00 -43.46
CA MET A 1 -4.16 7.17 -42.84
C MET A 1 -4.21 8.09 -41.64
N LYS A 2 -4.68 9.27 -41.85
CA LYS A 2 -4.75 10.20 -40.75
C LYS A 2 -5.63 9.74 -39.62
N LYS A 3 -6.55 8.86 -39.91
CA LYS A 3 -7.51 8.43 -38.90
C LYS A 3 -6.91 7.52 -37.86
N LEU A 4 -5.74 6.98 -38.12
CA LEU A 4 -5.13 6.09 -37.15
C LEU A 4 -4.53 6.82 -35.94
N LEU A 5 -4.12 8.06 -36.15
CA LEU A 5 -3.49 8.81 -35.11
C LEU A 5 -4.35 9.05 -33.87
N PRO A 6 -5.63 9.44 -34.04
CA PRO A 6 -6.47 9.66 -32.87
C PRO A 6 -6.67 8.42 -32.03
N ALA A 7 -6.72 7.27 -32.70
CA ALA A 7 -6.89 6.00 -31.99
C ALA A 7 -5.71 5.72 -31.07
N LEU A 8 -4.51 5.99 -31.56
CA LEU A 8 -3.33 5.78 -30.75
C LEU A 8 -3.29 6.68 -29.56
N LEU A 9 -3.70 7.91 -29.73
CA LEU A 9 -3.69 8.88 -28.65
C LEU A 9 -4.65 8.49 -27.54
N LEU A 10 -5.76 7.86 -27.89
CA LEU A 10 -6.75 7.46 -26.90
C LEU A 10 -6.24 6.36 -25.98
N CYS A 11 -5.26 5.60 -26.40
CA CYS A 11 -4.74 4.53 -25.57
C CYS A 11 -3.78 5.02 -24.50
N LEU A 12 -3.15 6.16 -24.73
CA LEU A 12 -2.13 6.66 -23.84
C LEU A 12 -2.62 6.98 -22.42
N PRO A 13 -3.77 7.64 -22.27
CA PRO A 13 -4.22 8.00 -20.92
C PRO A 13 -4.44 6.82 -20.02
N LEU A 14 -4.74 5.66 -20.56
CA LEU A 14 -4.98 4.49 -19.73
C LEU A 14 -3.73 4.00 -19.04
N VAL A 15 -2.60 4.19 -19.68
CA VAL A 15 -1.32 3.71 -19.15
C VAL A 15 -0.86 4.56 -17.97
N THR A 16 -1.20 5.84 -17.98
CA THR A 16 -0.68 6.76 -17.00
C THR A 16 -1.35 6.64 -15.64
N VAL A 17 -2.43 5.87 -15.56
CA VAL A 17 -3.16 5.73 -14.29
C VAL A 17 -2.42 4.85 -13.32
N ALA A 18 -1.62 3.93 -13.81
CA ALA A 18 -0.90 2.99 -12.95
C ALA A 18 0.19 3.70 -12.18
N GLU A 19 0.26 3.42 -10.89
CA GLU A 19 1.33 3.98 -10.07
C GLU A 19 2.60 3.20 -10.28
N PRO A 20 3.75 3.86 -10.24
CA PRO A 20 5.01 3.14 -10.35
C PRO A 20 5.20 2.22 -9.16
N VAL A 21 5.70 1.02 -9.44
CA VAL A 21 6.01 0.07 -8.41
C VAL A 21 7.27 0.53 -7.70
N ARG A 22 7.23 0.55 -6.37
CA ARG A 22 8.40 0.94 -5.60
C ARG A 22 9.46 -0.13 -5.73
N GLN A 23 10.68 0.31 -6.03
CA GLN A 23 11.81 -0.61 -6.07
C GLN A 23 12.37 -0.78 -4.67
N ILE A 24 12.63 -2.03 -4.30
CA ILE A 24 13.20 -2.33 -3.00
C ILE A 24 14.61 -2.82 -3.22
N ASN A 25 15.59 -1.99 -2.88
CA ASN A 25 17.00 -2.27 -3.14
C ASN A 25 17.78 -2.64 -1.90
N ASN A 26 17.24 -2.34 -0.72
CA ASN A 26 17.97 -2.61 0.52
C ASN A 26 16.98 -2.73 1.67
N GLN A 27 17.51 -3.02 2.85
CA GLN A 27 16.68 -3.22 4.02
C GLN A 27 15.89 -1.99 4.40
N ARG A 28 16.49 -0.81 4.25
CA ARG A 28 15.79 0.42 4.59
C ARG A 28 14.58 0.63 3.69
N ASP A 29 14.73 0.36 2.40
CA ASP A 29 13.60 0.46 1.46
C ASP A 29 12.50 -0.53 1.81
N MET A 30 12.89 -1.75 2.18
CA MET A 30 11.91 -2.75 2.57
C MET A 30 11.17 -2.32 3.82
N CYS A 31 11.89 -1.78 4.79
CA CYS A 31 11.28 -1.33 6.02
C CYS A 31 10.38 -0.13 5.81
N GLN A 32 10.73 0.76 4.88
CA GLN A 32 9.86 1.87 4.55
C GLN A 32 8.55 1.36 3.95
N ALA A 33 8.63 0.41 3.02
CA ALA A 33 7.44 -0.17 2.42
C ALA A 33 6.58 -0.88 3.47
N MET A 34 7.23 -1.59 4.39
CA MET A 34 6.53 -2.29 5.46
C MET A 34 5.79 -1.31 6.36
N LEU A 35 6.49 -0.27 6.81
CA LEU A 35 5.91 0.72 7.70
C LEU A 35 4.72 1.43 7.05
N GLN A 36 4.90 1.84 5.79
CA GLN A 36 3.82 2.49 5.07
C GLN A 36 2.68 1.52 4.78
N GLY A 37 3.00 0.24 4.59
CA GLY A 37 1.98 -0.78 4.45
C GLY A 37 1.15 -0.98 5.70
N VAL A 38 1.78 -0.92 6.88
CA VAL A 38 1.06 -0.97 8.14
C VAL A 38 0.06 0.19 8.22
N ALA A 39 0.54 1.40 7.95
CA ALA A 39 -0.30 2.59 8.06
C ALA A 39 -1.44 2.55 7.06
N PHE A 40 -1.17 2.17 5.82
CA PHE A 40 -2.21 2.13 4.80
C PHE A 40 -3.25 1.05 5.08
N ASN A 41 -2.82 -0.13 5.52
CA ASN A 41 -3.78 -1.18 5.82
C ASN A 41 -4.60 -0.86 7.06
N LEU A 42 -4.01 -0.15 8.03
CA LEU A 42 -4.80 0.34 9.15
C LEU A 42 -5.86 1.32 8.69
N TYR A 43 -5.48 2.20 7.75
CA TYR A 43 -6.43 3.15 7.16
C TYR A 43 -7.58 2.40 6.48
N LEU A 44 -7.28 1.33 5.73
CA LEU A 44 -8.32 0.53 5.09
C LEU A 44 -9.23 -0.14 6.12
N GLU A 45 -8.65 -0.62 7.21
CA GLU A 45 -9.46 -1.25 8.25
C GLU A 45 -10.44 -0.26 8.87
N LYS A 46 -9.98 0.98 9.06
CA LYS A 46 -10.83 1.99 9.66
C LYS A 46 -11.86 2.57 8.70
N THR A 47 -11.47 2.79 7.45
CA THR A 47 -12.38 3.46 6.51
C THR A 47 -13.25 2.51 5.74
N CYS A 48 -12.77 1.28 5.48
CA CYS A 48 -13.51 0.30 4.69
C CYS A 48 -14.11 -0.81 5.54
N GLY A 49 -13.76 -0.87 6.82
CA GLY A 49 -14.27 -1.91 7.69
C GLY A 49 -13.66 -3.28 7.46
N PHE A 50 -12.50 -3.33 6.80
CA PHE A 50 -11.81 -4.61 6.64
C PHE A 50 -11.34 -5.09 8.00
N ASN A 51 -11.46 -6.39 8.26
CA ASN A 51 -11.19 -6.90 9.59
C ASN A 51 -10.29 -8.13 9.64
N GLY A 52 -9.40 -8.25 8.69
CA GLY A 52 -8.45 -9.37 8.67
C GLY A 52 -7.25 -9.21 9.60
N GLY A 53 -7.14 -8.11 10.32
CA GLY A 53 -6.02 -7.89 11.21
C GLY A 53 -4.69 -7.71 10.50
N VAL A 54 -4.73 -7.28 9.25
CA VAL A 54 -3.53 -7.22 8.40
C VAL A 54 -2.53 -6.20 8.92
N SER A 55 -3.01 -5.01 9.35
CA SER A 55 -2.11 -4.00 9.84
C SER A 55 -1.32 -4.48 11.06
N ARG A 56 -1.99 -5.21 11.96
CA ARG A 56 -1.33 -5.74 13.14
C ARG A 56 -0.30 -6.81 12.78
N LYS A 57 -0.64 -7.69 11.84
CA LYS A 57 0.30 -8.72 11.41
C LYS A 57 1.53 -8.11 10.77
N LEU A 58 1.34 -7.12 9.91
CA LEU A 58 2.46 -6.43 9.30
C LEU A 58 3.30 -5.69 10.34
N ALA A 59 2.66 -5.12 11.36
CA ALA A 59 3.39 -4.45 12.43
C ALA A 59 4.25 -5.45 13.22
N GLN A 60 3.75 -6.67 13.43
CA GLN A 60 4.53 -7.70 14.09
C GLN A 60 5.77 -8.07 13.29
N ILE A 61 5.61 -8.20 11.98
CA ILE A 61 6.75 -8.50 11.11
C ILE A 61 7.73 -7.34 11.12
N GLY A 62 7.22 -6.12 11.03
CA GLY A 62 8.06 -4.93 11.04
C GLY A 62 8.86 -4.80 12.32
N ALA A 63 8.26 -5.13 13.46
CA ALA A 63 8.96 -5.05 14.73
C ALA A 63 10.16 -6.00 14.76
N ARG A 64 10.07 -7.13 14.07
CA ARG A 64 11.19 -8.08 14.02
C ARG A 64 12.24 -7.69 13.00
N GLN A 65 11.80 -7.23 11.85
CA GLN A 65 12.70 -7.01 10.72
C GLN A 65 13.26 -5.60 10.65
N CYS A 66 12.60 -4.65 11.26
CA CYS A 66 12.89 -3.24 11.05
C CYS A 66 13.15 -2.45 12.32
N ALA A 67 13.48 -3.14 13.41
CA ALA A 67 13.81 -2.46 14.65
C ALA A 67 14.98 -1.52 14.42
N ASP A 68 14.86 -0.31 14.93
CA ASP A 68 15.92 0.70 14.90
C ASP A 68 16.36 1.19 13.52
N ILE A 69 15.56 0.89 12.48
CA ILE A 69 15.85 1.41 11.14
C ILE A 69 15.46 2.89 11.04
N PHE A 70 14.37 3.28 11.68
CA PHE A 70 13.88 4.66 11.63
C PHE A 70 13.76 5.23 13.04
N THR A 71 13.97 6.54 13.14
CA THR A 71 13.63 7.24 14.38
C THR A 71 12.10 7.34 14.47
N ASP A 72 11.59 7.64 15.65
CA ASP A 72 10.16 7.82 15.84
C ASP A 72 9.62 8.92 14.92
N ARG A 73 10.38 9.99 14.75
CA ARG A 73 9.97 11.08 13.88
C ARG A 73 9.88 10.64 12.43
N GLU A 74 10.89 9.90 11.97
CA GLU A 74 10.88 9.38 10.60
C GLU A 74 9.70 8.43 10.38
N ALA A 75 9.48 7.55 11.34
CA ALA A 75 8.40 6.57 11.23
C ALA A 75 7.03 7.27 11.15
N ARG A 76 6.86 8.30 11.97
CA ARG A 76 5.61 9.06 11.95
C ARG A 76 5.40 9.73 10.61
N ALA A 77 6.44 10.37 10.09
CA ALA A 77 6.33 11.07 8.82
C ALA A 77 5.98 10.12 7.68
N LEU A 78 6.61 8.94 7.66
CA LEU A 78 6.33 7.94 6.63
C LEU A 78 4.91 7.41 6.74
N SER A 79 4.44 7.20 7.96
CA SER A 79 3.08 6.73 8.18
C SER A 79 2.05 7.78 7.75
N GLU A 80 2.31 9.03 8.08
CA GLU A 80 1.42 10.12 7.70
C GLU A 80 1.36 10.29 6.19
N GLU A 81 2.48 10.10 5.52
CA GLU A 81 2.50 10.17 4.07
C GLU A 81 1.60 9.10 3.45
N ALA A 82 1.67 7.88 3.96
CA ALA A 82 0.85 6.79 3.43
C ALA A 82 -0.64 7.06 3.66
N ILE A 83 -0.98 7.57 4.83
CA ILE A 83 -2.37 7.90 5.15
C ILE A 83 -2.87 9.06 4.29
N HIS A 84 -2.01 10.06 4.08
CA HIS A 84 -2.38 11.19 3.24
C HIS A 84 -2.69 10.74 1.80
N LYS A 85 -1.83 9.88 1.24
CA LYS A 85 -2.08 9.36 -0.09
C LYS A 85 -3.37 8.55 -0.15
N GLY A 86 -3.61 7.75 0.88
CA GLY A 86 -4.85 6.99 0.96
C GLY A 86 -6.06 7.87 1.03
N THR A 87 -5.99 8.94 1.83
CA THR A 87 -7.09 9.88 1.97
C THR A 87 -7.40 10.57 0.65
N MET A 88 -6.36 10.98 -0.07
CA MET A 88 -6.57 11.63 -1.36
C MET A 88 -7.27 10.71 -2.35
N ARG A 89 -6.91 9.45 -2.37
CA ARG A 89 -7.56 8.48 -3.26
C ARG A 89 -8.99 8.22 -2.83
N PHE A 90 -9.21 8.11 -1.53
CA PHE A 90 -10.54 7.90 -0.98
C PHE A 90 -11.45 9.05 -1.39
N GLU A 91 -10.96 10.29 -1.25
CA GLU A 91 -11.76 11.46 -1.60
C GLU A 91 -11.98 11.56 -3.10
N GLY A 92 -10.99 11.16 -3.90
CA GLY A 92 -11.11 11.24 -5.35
C GLY A 92 -12.04 10.19 -5.94
N PHE A 93 -12.04 8.98 -5.42
CA PHE A 93 -12.82 7.89 -5.99
C PHE A 93 -14.12 7.61 -5.25
N GLY A 94 -14.22 8.04 -4.00
CA GLY A 94 -15.36 7.71 -3.16
C GLY A 94 -15.19 6.38 -2.46
N LYS A 95 -15.93 6.20 -1.37
CA LYS A 95 -15.75 5.05 -0.50
C LYS A 95 -15.96 3.72 -1.21
N SER A 96 -17.03 3.60 -1.97
CA SER A 96 -17.37 2.33 -2.60
C SER A 96 -16.29 1.87 -3.57
N GLN A 97 -15.86 2.75 -4.45
CA GLN A 97 -14.85 2.42 -5.44
C GLN A 97 -13.49 2.22 -4.79
N PHE A 98 -13.14 3.08 -3.85
CA PHE A 98 -11.86 2.97 -3.16
C PHE A 98 -11.74 1.65 -2.42
N CYS A 99 -12.77 1.28 -1.66
CA CYS A 99 -12.71 0.06 -0.87
C CYS A 99 -12.76 -1.19 -1.75
N SER A 100 -13.54 -1.18 -2.83
CA SER A 100 -13.54 -2.30 -3.77
C SER A 100 -12.18 -2.48 -4.41
N ALA A 101 -11.55 -1.39 -4.82
CA ALA A 101 -10.26 -1.46 -5.50
C ALA A 101 -9.15 -1.98 -4.59
N ASN A 102 -9.28 -1.78 -3.28
CA ASN A 102 -8.21 -2.14 -2.35
C ASN A 102 -8.46 -3.45 -1.60
N ARG A 103 -9.61 -4.09 -1.83
CA ARG A 103 -9.94 -5.31 -1.10
C ARG A 103 -8.99 -6.45 -1.40
N GLN A 104 -8.70 -6.68 -2.66
CA GLN A 104 -7.81 -7.78 -3.03
C GLN A 104 -6.41 -7.58 -2.49
N GLY A 105 -5.89 -6.36 -2.62
CA GLY A 105 -4.55 -6.06 -2.08
C GLY A 105 -4.48 -6.27 -0.58
N TYR A 106 -5.53 -5.86 0.12
CA TYR A 106 -5.60 -6.07 1.55
C TYR A 106 -5.55 -7.56 1.90
N ASN A 107 -6.36 -8.36 1.19
CA ASN A 107 -6.39 -9.80 1.45
C ASN A 107 -5.07 -10.47 1.08
N ASP A 108 -4.44 -10.03 -0.01
CA ASP A 108 -3.15 -10.58 -0.41
C ASP A 108 -2.07 -10.27 0.63
N ALA A 109 -2.06 -9.05 1.14
CA ALA A 109 -1.12 -8.68 2.18
C ALA A 109 -1.32 -9.54 3.43
N GLY A 110 -2.56 -9.85 3.75
CA GLY A 110 -2.87 -10.72 4.88
C GLY A 110 -2.32 -12.12 4.69
N ARG A 111 -2.47 -12.69 3.49
CA ARG A 111 -1.95 -14.02 3.23
C ARG A 111 -0.43 -14.05 3.30
N LEU A 112 0.22 -13.05 2.74
CA LEU A 112 1.67 -12.98 2.80
C LEU A 112 2.17 -12.84 4.23
N ALA A 113 1.49 -12.03 5.02
CA ALA A 113 1.84 -11.86 6.42
C ALA A 113 1.67 -13.16 7.19
N ASP A 114 0.57 -13.87 6.96
CA ASP A 114 0.34 -15.15 7.61
C ASP A 114 1.43 -16.16 7.26
N ASP A 115 1.80 -16.22 5.98
CA ASP A 115 2.85 -17.15 5.55
C ASP A 115 4.18 -16.81 6.20
N PHE A 116 4.51 -15.52 6.28
CA PHE A 116 5.74 -15.10 6.91
C PHE A 116 5.75 -15.46 8.40
N LEU A 117 4.66 -15.23 9.09
CA LEU A 117 4.59 -15.49 10.53
C LEU A 117 4.64 -16.97 10.85
N LYS A 118 4.15 -17.81 9.95
CA LYS A 118 4.23 -19.24 10.14
C LYS A 118 5.63 -19.80 10.00
N ARG A 119 6.42 -19.14 9.17
CA ARG A 119 7.77 -19.66 8.94
C ARG A 119 8.72 -19.38 10.03
N LYS A 120 8.36 -18.65 11.03
CA LYS A 120 9.28 -18.25 11.99
C LYS A 120 10.43 -19.14 12.18
N PRO A 121 11.51 -18.62 12.54
CA PRO A 121 12.74 -19.33 12.82
C PRO A 121 12.68 -20.05 14.12
#